data_832b3a38c6be01e7ee5bb8ab47dc3eed
#
_entry.id   832b3a38c6be01e7ee5bb8ab47dc3eed
#
_cell.length_a   1.000
_cell.length_b   1.000
_cell.length_c   1.000
_cell.angle_alpha   90.00
_cell.angle_beta   90.00
_cell.angle_gamma   90.00
#
_symmetry.space_group_name_H-M   'P 1'
#
loop_
_entity.id
_entity.type
_entity.pdbx_description
1 polymer ?
#
loop_
_entity_poly.entity_id
_entity_poly.type
_entity_poly.pdbx_seq_one_letter_code
_entity_poly.pdbx_strand_id
1 'polypeptide(L)'
;MDLVVGTMFKELAGAAEGLRALLERCGPVTRSEAVHLAAARGRVLSEDLESPVNLPAFNRAAMDGYAVRAADTRGASPLAPVYLKVDDEAGEGRCVPVRTGMAAPPGADAVLMMEDSLLRGEELEATAEVHPYRNIARVGEDVALGETVLKEGHRLRPPDIALLASLGLTNAKVYERPKVAIIP
;
A
#
# COMPACT_ATOMS: atom_id res chain seq x y z
N MET A 1 76.97 -7.58 4.29
CA MET A 1 75.65 -8.35 4.16
C MET A 1 74.59 -7.28 4.15
N ASP A 2 74.45 -6.67 2.95
CA ASP A 2 73.54 -5.56 2.72
C ASP A 2 72.10 -6.10 2.54
N LEU A 3 71.23 -5.76 3.48
CA LEU A 3 69.81 -6.00 3.34
C LEU A 3 69.28 -5.12 2.18
N VAL A 4 69.03 -5.74 1.03
CA VAL A 4 68.28 -5.12 -0.03
C VAL A 4 66.84 -4.98 0.47
N VAL A 5 66.54 -3.85 1.11
CA VAL A 5 65.18 -3.40 1.29
C VAL A 5 64.70 -2.98 -0.09
N GLY A 6 64.12 -3.94 -0.83
CA GLY A 6 63.50 -3.67 -2.11
C GLY A 6 62.44 -2.62 -1.94
N THR A 7 62.58 -1.52 -2.67
CA THR A 7 61.60 -0.45 -2.84
C THR A 7 60.30 -1.05 -3.42
N MET A 8 59.40 -1.53 -2.55
CA MET A 8 58.15 -2.17 -2.92
C MET A 8 57.09 -1.16 -3.39
N PHE A 9 57.33 0.13 -3.11
CA PHE A 9 56.44 1.23 -3.53
C PHE A 9 57.27 2.37 -4.14
N LYS A 10 57.33 2.43 -5.46
CA LYS A 10 58.06 3.49 -6.15
C LYS A 10 57.33 4.82 -6.18
N GLU A 11 55.97 4.80 -6.14
CA GLU A 11 55.12 5.99 -6.12
C GLU A 11 53.86 5.68 -5.29
N LEU A 12 53.49 6.57 -4.38
CA LEU A 12 52.24 6.52 -3.64
C LEU A 12 51.24 7.42 -4.37
N ALA A 13 50.14 6.82 -4.86
CA ALA A 13 49.02 7.57 -5.40
C ALA A 13 48.33 8.33 -4.27
N GLY A 14 47.85 9.55 -4.55
CA GLY A 14 47.02 10.29 -3.61
C GLY A 14 45.71 9.52 -3.34
N ALA A 15 45.12 9.64 -2.14
CA ALA A 15 43.91 8.93 -1.76
C ALA A 15 42.73 9.15 -2.76
N ALA A 16 42.60 10.38 -3.26
CA ALA A 16 41.57 10.71 -4.27
C ALA A 16 41.80 10.01 -5.63
N GLU A 17 43.06 9.86 -6.03
CA GLU A 17 43.47 9.18 -7.27
C GLU A 17 43.25 7.67 -7.13
N GLY A 18 43.65 7.09 -5.99
CA GLY A 18 43.42 5.67 -5.70
C GLY A 18 41.92 5.33 -5.65
N LEU A 19 41.12 6.18 -5.04
CA LEU A 19 39.65 6.02 -5.02
C LEU A 19 39.07 6.08 -6.44
N ARG A 20 39.49 7.03 -7.27
CA ARG A 20 39.03 7.16 -8.66
C ARG A 20 39.37 5.90 -9.46
N ALA A 21 40.60 5.42 -9.41
CA ALA A 21 41.06 4.23 -10.10
C ALA A 21 40.31 2.96 -9.62
N LEU A 22 39.92 2.90 -8.35
CA LEU A 22 39.06 1.84 -7.82
C LEU A 22 37.63 1.91 -8.40
N LEU A 23 37.03 3.09 -8.38
CA LEU A 23 35.65 3.30 -8.87
C LEU A 23 35.54 3.06 -10.39
N GLU A 24 36.56 3.38 -11.17
CA GLU A 24 36.61 3.08 -12.61
C GLU A 24 36.61 1.57 -12.90
N ARG A 25 37.11 0.76 -11.97
CA ARG A 25 37.15 -0.72 -12.10
C ARG A 25 35.97 -1.42 -11.43
N CYS A 26 35.28 -0.76 -10.56
CA CYS A 26 34.09 -1.27 -9.87
C CYS A 26 32.83 -0.78 -10.57
N GLY A 27 32.27 -1.58 -11.48
CA GLY A 27 30.96 -1.32 -12.06
C GLY A 27 29.83 -1.57 -11.05
N PRO A 28 28.61 -1.08 -11.36
CA PRO A 28 27.43 -1.38 -10.54
C PRO A 28 27.12 -2.89 -10.54
N VAL A 29 26.52 -3.37 -9.46
CA VAL A 29 26.00 -4.74 -9.41
C VAL A 29 24.78 -4.81 -10.34
N THR A 30 24.85 -5.61 -11.41
CA THR A 30 23.78 -5.77 -12.39
C THR A 30 23.02 -7.10 -12.25
N ARG A 31 23.59 -8.06 -11.50
CA ARG A 31 22.93 -9.35 -11.25
C ARG A 31 21.84 -9.20 -10.22
N SER A 32 20.73 -9.91 -10.45
CA SER A 32 19.56 -9.89 -9.59
C SER A 32 19.20 -11.31 -9.11
N GLU A 33 18.50 -11.35 -7.99
CA GLU A 33 17.96 -12.58 -7.40
C GLU A 33 16.57 -12.30 -6.81
N ALA A 34 15.72 -13.34 -6.76
CA ALA A 34 14.45 -13.26 -6.04
C ALA A 34 14.68 -13.64 -4.58
N VAL A 35 14.22 -12.78 -3.65
CA VAL A 35 14.33 -13.04 -2.21
C VAL A 35 12.95 -12.98 -1.57
N HIS A 36 12.72 -13.85 -0.59
CA HIS A 36 11.51 -13.80 0.23
C HIS A 36 11.46 -12.47 1.02
N LEU A 37 10.26 -11.88 1.18
CA LEU A 37 10.09 -10.58 1.85
C LEU A 37 10.71 -10.52 3.25
N ALA A 38 10.69 -11.62 4.01
CA ALA A 38 11.34 -11.71 5.32
C ALA A 38 12.87 -11.46 5.25
N ALA A 39 13.52 -11.71 4.12
CA ALA A 39 14.95 -11.49 3.88
C ALA A 39 15.23 -10.23 3.02
N ALA A 40 14.19 -9.51 2.63
CA ALA A 40 14.29 -8.39 1.68
C ALA A 40 14.69 -7.06 2.33
N ARG A 41 14.62 -6.93 3.67
CA ARG A 41 14.99 -5.69 4.36
C ARG A 41 16.40 -5.24 4.01
N GLY A 42 16.52 -3.98 3.58
CA GLY A 42 17.79 -3.36 3.20
C GLY A 42 18.35 -3.79 1.85
N ARG A 43 17.66 -4.68 1.12
CA ARG A 43 17.97 -5.02 -0.28
C ARG A 43 17.52 -3.90 -1.20
N VAL A 44 18.04 -3.87 -2.42
CA VAL A 44 17.74 -2.86 -3.45
C VAL A 44 16.99 -3.53 -4.58
N LEU A 45 15.83 -2.99 -4.97
CA LEU A 45 15.03 -3.49 -6.09
C LEU A 45 15.82 -3.41 -7.40
N SER A 46 15.73 -4.46 -8.20
CA SER A 46 16.38 -4.56 -9.52
C SER A 46 15.41 -4.32 -10.69
N GLU A 47 14.17 -4.02 -10.40
CA GLU A 47 13.13 -3.65 -11.37
C GLU A 47 12.02 -2.86 -10.68
N ASP A 48 11.23 -2.11 -11.45
CA ASP A 48 10.02 -1.47 -10.97
C ASP A 48 9.06 -2.54 -10.46
N LEU A 49 8.36 -2.24 -9.37
CA LEU A 49 7.38 -3.13 -8.78
C LEU A 49 5.99 -2.56 -8.96
N GLU A 50 5.16 -3.27 -9.71
CA GLU A 50 3.77 -2.92 -9.96
C GLU A 50 2.85 -3.73 -9.07
N SER A 51 1.71 -3.15 -8.70
CA SER A 51 0.70 -3.85 -7.91
C SER A 51 -0.01 -4.94 -8.73
N PRO A 52 -0.03 -6.19 -8.27
CA PRO A 52 -0.76 -7.28 -8.92
C PRO A 52 -2.27 -7.26 -8.63
N VAL A 53 -2.73 -6.37 -7.75
CA VAL A 53 -4.12 -6.28 -7.27
C VAL A 53 -4.53 -4.83 -7.02
N ASN A 54 -5.83 -4.59 -6.94
CA ASN A 54 -6.36 -3.36 -6.37
C ASN A 54 -6.31 -3.42 -4.83
N LEU A 55 -6.00 -2.31 -4.17
CA LEU A 55 -6.10 -2.16 -2.73
C LEU A 55 -6.99 -0.93 -2.42
N PRO A 56 -8.13 -1.09 -1.75
CA PRO A 56 -8.79 -2.34 -1.42
C PRO A 56 -9.26 -3.12 -2.66
N ALA A 57 -9.47 -4.43 -2.53
CA ALA A 57 -9.87 -5.30 -3.63
C ALA A 57 -11.36 -5.15 -4.02
N PHE A 58 -12.17 -4.54 -3.16
CA PHE A 58 -13.61 -4.29 -3.36
C PHE A 58 -14.02 -3.01 -2.61
N ASN A 59 -15.16 -2.43 -3.00
CA ASN A 59 -15.75 -1.33 -2.26
C ASN A 59 -16.13 -1.79 -0.86
N ARG A 60 -15.68 -1.09 0.18
CA ARG A 60 -15.91 -1.47 1.58
C ARG A 60 -16.36 -0.27 2.40
N ALA A 61 -17.17 -0.54 3.44
CA ALA A 61 -17.55 0.46 4.41
C ALA A 61 -16.30 1.00 5.14
N ALA A 62 -16.15 2.30 5.18
CA ALA A 62 -15.07 2.99 5.90
C ALA A 62 -15.48 3.32 7.36
N MET A 63 -16.77 3.23 7.66
CA MET A 63 -17.35 3.53 8.98
C MET A 63 -18.42 2.48 9.33
N ASP A 64 -18.72 2.36 10.62
CA ASP A 64 -19.84 1.58 11.12
C ASP A 64 -21.15 2.36 10.86
N GLY A 65 -22.19 1.67 10.42
CA GLY A 65 -23.46 2.31 10.10
C GLY A 65 -24.35 1.47 9.18
N TYR A 66 -25.01 2.11 8.26
CA TYR A 66 -25.97 1.48 7.35
C TYR A 66 -25.61 1.82 5.91
N ALA A 67 -25.45 0.79 5.10
CA ALA A 67 -25.28 0.92 3.67
C ALA A 67 -26.61 1.32 3.05
N VAL A 68 -26.64 2.44 2.34
CA VAL A 68 -27.84 3.08 1.80
C VAL A 68 -27.62 3.45 0.34
N ARG A 69 -28.70 3.68 -0.36
CA ARG A 69 -28.67 4.44 -1.61
C ARG A 69 -28.70 5.92 -1.24
N ALA A 70 -27.66 6.68 -1.57
CA ALA A 70 -27.52 8.11 -1.20
C ALA A 70 -28.76 8.94 -1.57
N ALA A 71 -29.37 8.64 -2.72
CA ALA A 71 -30.57 9.32 -3.19
C ALA A 71 -31.74 9.22 -2.21
N ASP A 72 -31.82 8.14 -1.43
CA ASP A 72 -32.91 7.91 -0.46
C ASP A 72 -32.74 8.70 0.84
N THR A 73 -31.54 9.26 1.09
CA THR A 73 -31.29 10.13 2.26
C THR A 73 -31.45 11.61 1.95
N ARG A 74 -31.84 11.96 0.72
CA ARG A 74 -31.90 13.37 0.29
C ARG A 74 -32.84 14.19 1.16
N GLY A 75 -32.33 15.32 1.66
CA GLY A 75 -33.06 16.21 2.54
C GLY A 75 -33.17 15.75 4.00
N ALA A 76 -32.59 14.58 4.35
CA ALA A 76 -32.60 14.11 5.71
C ALA A 76 -31.87 15.10 6.65
N SER A 77 -32.49 15.40 7.79
CA SER A 77 -31.94 16.26 8.83
C SER A 77 -32.56 15.87 10.17
N PRO A 78 -32.01 16.34 11.31
CA PRO A 78 -32.58 16.06 12.63
C PRO A 78 -34.02 16.56 12.81
N LEU A 79 -34.44 17.59 12.03
CA LEU A 79 -35.81 18.15 12.08
C LEU A 79 -36.73 17.52 11.02
N ALA A 80 -36.19 16.86 10.00
CA ALA A 80 -36.92 16.20 8.94
C ALA A 80 -36.18 14.90 8.57
N PRO A 81 -36.27 13.86 9.45
CA PRO A 81 -35.60 12.59 9.19
C PRO A 81 -36.29 11.84 8.03
N VAL A 82 -35.49 11.00 7.37
CA VAL A 82 -35.98 10.05 6.36
C VAL A 82 -35.99 8.65 6.97
N TYR A 83 -37.01 7.87 6.66
CA TYR A 83 -37.18 6.53 7.20
C TYR A 83 -36.82 5.48 6.15
N LEU A 84 -35.94 4.55 6.50
CA LEU A 84 -35.48 3.45 5.66
C LEU A 84 -35.77 2.13 6.35
N LYS A 85 -36.23 1.13 5.61
CA LYS A 85 -36.42 -0.21 6.15
C LYS A 85 -35.05 -0.91 6.28
N VAL A 86 -34.77 -1.49 7.44
CA VAL A 86 -33.60 -2.37 7.61
C VAL A 86 -33.91 -3.71 6.96
N ASP A 87 -33.02 -4.16 6.06
CA ASP A 87 -33.19 -5.38 5.28
C ASP A 87 -31.84 -6.08 5.08
N ASP A 88 -31.82 -7.28 4.52
CA ASP A 88 -30.61 -8.01 4.11
C ASP A 88 -30.06 -7.54 2.77
N GLU A 89 -30.85 -6.81 1.98
CA GLU A 89 -30.49 -6.25 0.69
C GLU A 89 -30.70 -4.73 0.64
N ALA A 90 -29.68 -4.02 0.16
CA ALA A 90 -29.81 -2.59 -0.09
C ALA A 90 -30.64 -2.31 -1.36
N GLY A 91 -31.37 -1.19 -1.34
CA GLY A 91 -32.22 -0.79 -2.46
C GLY A 91 -33.03 0.44 -2.13
N GLU A 92 -34.03 0.76 -2.98
CA GLU A 92 -34.90 1.90 -2.76
C GLU A 92 -35.65 1.79 -1.44
N GLY A 93 -35.48 2.81 -0.58
CA GLY A 93 -36.10 2.86 0.75
C GLY A 93 -35.59 1.81 1.73
N ARG A 94 -34.50 1.10 1.42
CA ARG A 94 -33.94 0.04 2.25
C ARG A 94 -32.47 0.29 2.58
N CYS A 95 -32.04 -0.19 3.74
CA CYS A 95 -30.66 -0.10 4.22
C CYS A 95 -30.20 -1.42 4.80
N VAL A 96 -28.88 -1.65 4.79
CA VAL A 96 -28.22 -2.86 5.36
C VAL A 96 -27.23 -2.44 6.42
N PRO A 97 -27.27 -3.03 7.64
CA PRO A 97 -26.27 -2.77 8.65
C PRO A 97 -24.89 -3.22 8.18
N VAL A 98 -23.89 -2.33 8.30
CA VAL A 98 -22.51 -2.63 7.93
C VAL A 98 -21.54 -2.17 9.01
N ARG A 99 -20.39 -2.85 9.07
CA ARG A 99 -19.27 -2.47 9.91
C ARG A 99 -18.07 -2.11 9.06
N THR A 100 -17.20 -1.30 9.60
CA THR A 100 -15.93 -0.92 8.97
C THR A 100 -15.20 -2.14 8.39
N GLY A 101 -14.84 -2.08 7.13
CA GLY A 101 -14.16 -3.15 6.41
C GLY A 101 -15.08 -4.15 5.71
N MET A 102 -16.39 -4.19 6.01
CA MET A 102 -17.34 -5.05 5.28
C MET A 102 -17.52 -4.57 3.84
N ALA A 103 -17.73 -5.50 2.93
CA ALA A 103 -18.07 -5.18 1.55
C ALA A 103 -19.35 -4.33 1.50
N ALA A 104 -19.34 -3.27 0.68
CA ALA A 104 -20.56 -2.53 0.40
C ALA A 104 -21.52 -3.45 -0.38
N PRO A 105 -22.76 -3.68 0.10
CA PRO A 105 -23.70 -4.55 -0.56
C PRO A 105 -24.13 -3.95 -1.90
N PRO A 106 -24.47 -4.80 -2.89
CA PRO A 106 -25.05 -4.35 -4.14
C PRO A 106 -26.32 -3.50 -3.87
N GLY A 107 -26.48 -2.41 -4.64
CA GLY A 107 -27.62 -1.50 -4.47
C GLY A 107 -27.37 -0.32 -3.51
N ALA A 108 -26.33 -0.39 -2.68
CA ALA A 108 -25.87 0.75 -1.88
C ALA A 108 -24.71 1.47 -2.57
N ASP A 109 -24.69 2.79 -2.45
CA ASP A 109 -23.63 3.65 -2.95
C ASP A 109 -23.06 4.61 -1.89
N ALA A 110 -23.53 4.52 -0.63
CA ALA A 110 -23.03 5.28 0.51
C ALA A 110 -23.24 4.51 1.82
N VAL A 111 -22.53 4.95 2.88
CA VAL A 111 -22.77 4.50 4.25
C VAL A 111 -23.17 5.71 5.11
N LEU A 112 -24.39 5.62 5.67
CA LEU A 112 -24.86 6.52 6.72
C LEU A 112 -24.26 6.06 8.05
N MET A 113 -23.59 6.95 8.77
CA MET A 113 -22.95 6.61 10.05
C MET A 113 -23.99 6.30 11.13
N MET A 114 -23.62 5.48 12.11
CA MET A 114 -24.50 5.18 13.24
C MET A 114 -24.91 6.43 14.01
N GLU A 115 -24.01 7.40 14.13
CA GLU A 115 -24.21 8.67 14.81
C GLU A 115 -25.26 9.57 14.14
N ASP A 116 -25.48 9.36 12.83
CA ASP A 116 -26.45 10.12 12.02
C ASP A 116 -27.77 9.36 11.84
N SER A 117 -28.03 8.34 12.69
CA SER A 117 -29.19 7.47 12.55
C SER A 117 -29.73 6.99 13.89
N LEU A 118 -31.00 6.62 13.91
CA LEU A 118 -31.68 6.01 15.08
C LEU A 118 -32.51 4.81 14.63
N LEU A 119 -32.16 3.61 15.14
CA LEU A 119 -32.93 2.39 14.85
C LEU A 119 -34.17 2.28 15.73
N ARG A 120 -35.31 2.11 15.11
CA ARG A 120 -36.61 1.88 15.75
C ARG A 120 -37.24 0.57 15.24
N GLY A 121 -36.95 -0.53 15.92
CA GLY A 121 -37.37 -1.85 15.44
C GLY A 121 -36.69 -2.21 14.12
N GLU A 122 -37.46 -2.36 13.04
CA GLU A 122 -36.97 -2.66 11.69
C GLU A 122 -36.84 -1.39 10.82
N GLU A 123 -37.07 -0.21 11.36
CA GLU A 123 -37.03 1.05 10.65
C GLU A 123 -35.86 1.91 11.14
N LEU A 124 -35.08 2.42 10.21
CA LEU A 124 -33.97 3.32 10.46
C LEU A 124 -34.41 4.76 10.19
N GLU A 125 -34.33 5.59 11.21
CA GLU A 125 -34.49 7.03 11.11
C GLU A 125 -33.16 7.65 10.74
N ALA A 126 -32.98 8.08 9.49
CA ALA A 126 -31.80 8.78 8.99
C ALA A 126 -31.93 10.29 9.27
N THR A 127 -30.99 10.84 10.01
CA THR A 127 -30.99 12.27 10.44
C THR A 127 -29.98 13.13 9.68
N ALA A 128 -29.27 12.54 8.70
CA ALA A 128 -28.36 13.27 7.82
C ALA A 128 -28.43 12.76 6.38
N GLU A 129 -28.26 13.68 5.45
CA GLU A 129 -28.08 13.35 4.04
C GLU A 129 -26.64 12.88 3.79
N VAL A 130 -26.47 11.84 2.99
CA VAL A 130 -25.16 11.38 2.51
C VAL A 130 -25.09 11.47 0.98
N HIS A 131 -23.92 11.78 0.47
CA HIS A 131 -23.65 11.82 -0.96
C HIS A 131 -23.11 10.46 -1.46
N PRO A 132 -23.21 10.16 -2.77
CA PRO A 132 -22.64 8.95 -3.35
C PRO A 132 -21.15 8.78 -2.97
N TYR A 133 -20.78 7.56 -2.63
CA TYR A 133 -19.47 7.13 -2.13
C TYR A 133 -19.05 7.72 -0.77
N ARG A 134 -19.91 8.44 -0.07
CA ARG A 134 -19.62 8.86 1.30
C ARG A 134 -19.42 7.66 2.20
N ASN A 135 -18.31 7.64 2.96
CA ASN A 135 -17.92 6.57 3.89
C ASN A 135 -17.75 5.19 3.21
N ILE A 136 -17.45 5.15 1.91
CA ILE A 136 -17.05 3.95 1.18
C ILE A 136 -15.61 4.14 0.68
N ALA A 137 -14.70 3.26 1.10
CA ALA A 137 -13.40 3.09 0.48
C ALA A 137 -13.58 2.31 -0.82
N ARG A 138 -13.23 2.94 -1.95
CA ARG A 138 -13.48 2.37 -3.29
C ARG A 138 -12.37 1.40 -3.68
N VAL A 139 -12.74 0.44 -4.51
CA VAL A 139 -11.77 -0.49 -5.11
C VAL A 139 -10.62 0.28 -5.76
N GLY A 140 -9.37 -0.08 -5.41
CA GLY A 140 -8.17 0.54 -5.95
C GLY A 140 -7.89 1.97 -5.48
N GLU A 141 -8.58 2.48 -4.46
CA GLU A 141 -8.41 3.85 -3.95
C GLU A 141 -7.02 4.09 -3.35
N ASP A 142 -6.46 3.09 -2.65
CA ASP A 142 -5.13 3.18 -2.05
C ASP A 142 -4.04 2.84 -3.06
N VAL A 143 -4.23 1.76 -3.85
CA VAL A 143 -3.33 1.31 -4.91
C VAL A 143 -4.13 0.64 -6.01
N ALA A 144 -3.97 1.08 -7.25
CA ALA A 144 -4.62 0.47 -8.40
C ALA A 144 -3.82 -0.72 -8.95
N LEU A 145 -4.52 -1.70 -9.52
CA LEU A 145 -3.90 -2.78 -10.30
C LEU A 145 -2.99 -2.22 -11.39
N GLY A 146 -1.74 -2.68 -11.46
CA GLY A 146 -0.74 -2.21 -12.43
C GLY A 146 -0.05 -0.89 -12.06
N GLU A 147 -0.42 -0.26 -10.94
CA GLU A 147 0.26 0.93 -10.45
C GLU A 147 1.68 0.59 -9.97
N THR A 148 2.68 1.37 -10.39
CA THR A 148 4.04 1.24 -9.90
C THR A 148 4.14 1.76 -8.47
N VAL A 149 4.28 0.87 -7.50
CA VAL A 149 4.34 1.21 -6.07
C VAL A 149 5.75 1.49 -5.57
N LEU A 150 6.76 0.86 -6.17
CA LEU A 150 8.18 1.09 -5.86
C LEU A 150 9.01 1.03 -7.14
N LYS A 151 10.04 1.87 -7.23
CA LYS A 151 10.92 1.97 -8.39
C LYS A 151 12.17 1.10 -8.26
N GLU A 152 12.75 0.70 -9.40
CA GLU A 152 14.10 0.17 -9.47
C GLU A 152 15.08 1.05 -8.69
N GLY A 153 16.06 0.46 -8.02
CA GLY A 153 17.03 1.17 -7.19
C GLY A 153 16.51 1.55 -5.79
N HIS A 154 15.23 1.35 -5.49
CA HIS A 154 14.68 1.61 -4.16
C HIS A 154 15.23 0.61 -3.13
N ARG A 155 15.74 1.12 -2.00
CA ARG A 155 16.20 0.29 -0.88
C ARG A 155 15.02 -0.05 0.04
N LEU A 156 14.66 -1.33 0.11
CA LEU A 156 13.51 -1.83 0.85
C LEU A 156 13.63 -1.59 2.36
N ARG A 157 12.68 -0.87 2.92
CA ARG A 157 12.50 -0.54 4.34
C ARG A 157 11.33 -1.36 4.91
N PRO A 158 11.17 -1.44 6.24
CA PRO A 158 10.04 -2.16 6.85
C PRO A 158 8.65 -1.76 6.33
N PRO A 159 8.30 -0.47 6.13
CA PRO A 159 7.01 -0.09 5.54
C PRO A 159 6.83 -0.60 4.12
N ASP A 160 7.89 -0.61 3.32
CA ASP A 160 7.85 -1.11 1.95
C ASP A 160 7.53 -2.62 1.93
N ILE A 161 8.14 -3.38 2.85
CA ILE A 161 7.85 -4.82 3.02
C ILE A 161 6.40 -5.05 3.44
N ALA A 162 5.86 -4.22 4.34
CA ALA A 162 4.46 -4.30 4.75
C ALA A 162 3.52 -4.00 3.57
N LEU A 163 3.82 -2.98 2.75
CA LEU A 163 3.08 -2.70 1.52
C LEU A 163 3.10 -3.90 0.58
N LEU A 164 4.28 -4.46 0.28
CA LEU A 164 4.38 -5.62 -0.61
C LEU A 164 3.59 -6.83 -0.11
N ALA A 165 3.63 -7.07 1.21
CA ALA A 165 2.84 -8.13 1.84
C ALA A 165 1.33 -7.88 1.73
N SER A 166 0.86 -6.63 1.89
CA SER A 166 -0.56 -6.26 1.74
C SER A 166 -1.06 -6.43 0.30
N LEU A 167 -0.17 -6.33 -0.69
CA LEU A 167 -0.43 -6.62 -2.10
C LEU A 167 -0.39 -8.13 -2.43
N GLY A 168 -0.18 -9.00 -1.43
CA GLY A 168 -0.12 -10.45 -1.59
C GLY A 168 1.21 -10.97 -2.16
N LEU A 169 2.22 -10.13 -2.27
CA LEU A 169 3.54 -10.53 -2.72
C LEU A 169 4.29 -11.27 -1.61
N THR A 170 5.03 -12.31 -1.98
CA THR A 170 5.87 -13.10 -1.05
C THR A 170 7.35 -12.91 -1.31
N ASN A 171 7.72 -12.48 -2.52
CA ASN A 171 9.10 -12.30 -2.96
C ASN A 171 9.26 -10.93 -3.62
N ALA A 172 10.49 -10.44 -3.64
CA ALA A 172 10.91 -9.27 -4.40
C ALA A 172 12.17 -9.59 -5.20
N LYS A 173 12.29 -9.04 -6.41
CA LYS A 173 13.49 -9.14 -7.23
C LYS A 173 14.44 -7.99 -6.88
N VAL A 174 15.63 -8.34 -6.47
CA VAL A 174 16.59 -7.40 -5.89
C VAL A 174 17.97 -7.63 -6.49
N TYR A 175 18.79 -6.60 -6.50
CA TYR A 175 20.20 -6.75 -6.85
C TYR A 175 20.91 -7.68 -5.85
N GLU A 176 21.83 -8.53 -6.35
CA GLU A 176 22.68 -9.34 -5.48
C GLU A 176 23.52 -8.45 -4.55
N ARG A 177 23.91 -9.00 -3.40
CA ARG A 177 24.85 -8.29 -2.52
C ARG A 177 26.25 -8.31 -3.15
N PRO A 178 27.00 -7.19 -3.11
CA PRO A 178 28.38 -7.19 -3.54
C PRO A 178 29.21 -8.15 -2.68
N LYS A 179 30.13 -8.88 -3.32
CA LYS A 179 31.11 -9.69 -2.61
C LYS A 179 32.36 -8.85 -2.39
N VAL A 180 32.74 -8.68 -1.13
CA VAL A 180 33.93 -7.90 -0.74
C VAL A 180 34.94 -8.84 -0.16
N ALA A 181 36.21 -8.80 -0.68
CA ALA A 181 37.35 -9.47 -0.08
C ALA A 181 38.18 -8.42 0.69
N ILE A 182 38.51 -8.73 1.94
CA ILE A 182 39.40 -7.91 2.77
C ILE A 182 40.72 -8.64 2.80
N ILE A 183 41.77 -7.97 2.30
CA ILE A 183 43.13 -8.49 2.30
C ILE A 183 43.91 -7.68 3.37
N PRO A 184 44.33 -8.31 4.49
CA PRO A 184 45.06 -7.63 5.57
C PRO A 184 46.46 -7.23 5.18
#